data_52b270bd7e860a163b1e1ab3953b93d8
#
_entry.id   52b270bd7e860a163b1e1ab3953b93d8
#
_cell.length_a   1.000
_cell.length_b   1.000
_cell.length_c   1.000
_cell.angle_alpha   90.00
_cell.angle_beta   90.00
_cell.angle_gamma   90.00
#
_symmetry.space_group_name_H-M   'P 1'
#
loop_
_entity.id
_entity.type
_entity.pdbx_description
1 polymer ?
#
loop_
_entity_poly.entity_id
_entity_poly.type
_entity_poly.pdbx_seq_one_letter_code
_entity_poly.pdbx_strand_id
1 'polypeptide(L)'
;MRTDLAYGRLPDEREDHFLGLKAAHLVGTEALLTTRDNIEAVIEAKAMMCAYGPAGYGKTMAVNSALRALAPDITYRLELRSGPTPRDIRHGLFKALRLPGEPPKRPIEFDALLKNVLAEQFRVLVCDEAQWMSRTGFEFWRHLWDDRHTDIAVVFAGGDNC
;
A
#
# COMPACT_ATOMS: atom_id res chain seq x y z
N MET A 1 18.21 1.43 -21.89
CA MET A 1 17.50 0.26 -21.38
C MET A 1 16.97 0.64 -20.00
N ARG A 2 15.74 1.13 -19.91
CA ARG A 2 15.11 1.47 -18.63
C ARG A 2 14.68 0.16 -18.00
N THR A 3 15.40 -0.23 -16.99
CA THR A 3 15.10 -1.37 -16.14
C THR A 3 13.75 -1.15 -15.46
N ASP A 4 12.89 -2.13 -15.59
CA ASP A 4 11.57 -2.24 -15.00
C ASP A 4 11.52 -1.63 -13.61
N LEU A 5 10.78 -0.54 -13.48
CA LEU A 5 10.29 -0.05 -12.20
C LEU A 5 9.61 -1.22 -11.51
N ALA A 6 10.21 -1.65 -10.43
CA ALA A 6 9.77 -2.80 -9.67
C ALA A 6 8.36 -2.53 -9.11
N TYR A 7 7.33 -2.87 -9.88
CA TYR A 7 5.96 -2.95 -9.40
C TYR A 7 5.96 -3.72 -8.08
N GLY A 8 5.56 -3.07 -7.01
CA GLY A 8 5.33 -3.74 -5.74
C GLY A 8 6.22 -3.35 -4.56
N ARG A 9 7.39 -2.75 -4.77
CA ARG A 9 8.19 -2.20 -3.67
C ARG A 9 8.02 -0.69 -3.57
N LEU A 10 8.23 -0.14 -2.38
CA LEU A 10 8.39 1.31 -2.23
C LEU A 10 9.55 1.79 -3.12
N PRO A 11 9.39 2.95 -3.80
CA PRO A 11 10.48 3.54 -4.56
C PRO A 11 11.72 3.69 -3.68
N ASP A 12 12.91 3.45 -4.23
CA ASP A 12 14.17 3.80 -3.56
C ASP A 12 14.16 5.32 -3.27
N GLU A 13 14.88 5.76 -2.25
CA GLU A 13 15.03 7.20 -1.92
C GLU A 13 15.47 8.03 -3.14
N ARG A 14 16.22 7.41 -4.06
CA ARG A 14 16.68 8.05 -5.30
C ARG A 14 15.60 8.16 -6.38
N GLU A 15 14.56 7.35 -6.29
CA GLU A 15 13.44 7.30 -7.23
C GLU A 15 12.23 8.08 -6.72
N ASP A 16 12.22 8.42 -5.43
CA ASP A 16 11.19 9.29 -4.87
C ASP A 16 11.41 10.72 -5.37
N HIS A 17 10.46 11.22 -6.13
CA HIS A 17 10.55 12.53 -6.78
C HIS A 17 10.95 13.66 -5.83
N PHE A 18 10.58 13.58 -4.57
CA PHE A 18 10.88 14.61 -3.58
C PHE A 18 12.26 14.47 -2.94
N LEU A 19 12.75 13.25 -2.77
CA LEU A 19 14.07 12.97 -2.20
C LEU A 19 15.20 13.02 -3.23
N GLY A 20 14.85 12.90 -4.53
CA GLY A 20 15.79 13.05 -5.65
C GLY A 20 16.16 14.50 -5.98
N LEU A 21 15.54 15.49 -5.34
CA LEU A 21 15.88 16.91 -5.53
C LEU A 21 17.22 17.22 -4.84
N LYS A 22 18.13 17.87 -5.56
CA LYS A 22 19.38 18.35 -4.99
C LYS A 22 19.12 19.24 -3.79
N ALA A 23 19.74 18.93 -2.65
CA ALA A 23 19.59 19.64 -1.38
C ALA A 23 18.19 19.57 -0.74
N ALA A 24 17.33 18.62 -1.12
CA ALA A 24 16.14 18.32 -0.37
C ALA A 24 16.50 17.56 0.91
N HIS A 25 16.07 18.08 2.05
CA HIS A 25 16.24 17.44 3.35
C HIS A 25 14.86 17.09 3.90
N LEU A 26 14.70 15.87 4.39
CA LEU A 26 13.49 15.48 5.10
C LEU A 26 13.55 16.13 6.49
N VAL A 27 12.64 17.08 6.72
CA VAL A 27 12.51 17.72 8.04
C VAL A 27 11.51 16.94 8.87
N GLY A 28 11.93 16.51 10.07
CA GLY A 28 11.04 15.83 11.02
C GLY A 28 9.99 16.78 11.57
N THR A 29 8.85 16.89 10.89
CA THR A 29 7.69 17.60 11.41
C THR A 29 6.92 16.72 12.40
N GLU A 30 6.14 17.32 13.29
CA GLU A 30 5.24 16.59 14.20
C GLU A 30 4.30 15.64 13.43
N ALA A 31 3.75 16.08 12.31
CA ALA A 31 2.90 15.27 11.45
C ALA A 31 3.63 14.04 10.88
N LEU A 32 4.90 14.19 10.51
CA LEU A 32 5.71 13.08 9.99
C LEU A 32 6.02 12.06 11.10
N LEU A 33 6.36 12.53 12.30
CA LEU A 33 6.62 11.68 13.45
C LEU A 33 5.35 10.94 13.87
N THR A 34 4.22 11.64 13.98
CA THR A 34 2.92 11.03 14.30
C THR A 34 2.52 9.97 13.26
N THR A 35 2.75 10.26 11.96
CA THR A 35 2.46 9.29 10.89
C THR A 35 3.32 8.04 11.06
N ARG A 36 4.60 8.19 11.39
CA ARG A 36 5.51 7.07 11.65
C ARG A 36 5.05 6.22 12.82
N ASP A 37 4.74 6.84 13.96
CA ASP A 37 4.30 6.14 15.17
C ASP A 37 2.98 5.37 14.91
N ASN A 38 2.05 5.97 14.17
CA ASN A 38 0.82 5.31 13.78
C ASN A 38 1.06 4.12 12.85
N ILE A 39 1.97 4.24 11.88
CA ILE A 39 2.32 3.13 10.97
C ILE A 39 3.00 2.00 11.76
N GLU A 40 3.89 2.30 12.69
CA GLU A 40 4.52 1.32 13.57
C GLU A 40 3.46 0.53 14.36
N ALA A 41 2.52 1.22 14.99
CA ALA A 41 1.42 0.60 15.72
C ALA A 41 0.53 -0.28 14.82
N VAL A 42 0.27 0.15 13.59
CA VAL A 42 -0.51 -0.61 12.61
C VAL A 42 0.21 -1.87 12.15
N ILE A 43 1.52 -1.80 11.95
CA ILE A 43 2.36 -2.96 11.60
C ILE A 43 2.35 -3.97 12.75
N GLU A 44 2.59 -3.52 13.98
CA GLU A 44 2.60 -4.37 15.16
C GLU A 44 1.26 -5.05 15.42
N ALA A 45 0.16 -4.29 15.27
CA ALA A 45 -1.19 -4.81 15.45
C ALA A 45 -1.75 -5.56 14.24
N LYS A 46 -1.03 -5.61 13.12
CA LYS A 46 -1.51 -6.16 11.83
C LYS A 46 -2.88 -5.57 11.45
N ALA A 47 -3.00 -4.26 11.60
CA ALA A 47 -4.25 -3.53 11.46
C ALA A 47 -4.38 -2.83 10.10
N MET A 48 -5.49 -2.12 9.92
CA MET A 48 -5.69 -1.20 8.81
C MET A 48 -5.72 0.23 9.31
N MET A 49 -5.15 1.16 8.54
CA MET A 49 -5.24 2.60 8.81
C MET A 49 -5.50 3.39 7.54
N CYS A 50 -6.01 4.61 7.71
CA CYS A 50 -6.10 5.60 6.65
C CYS A 50 -5.33 6.87 7.05
N ALA A 51 -4.32 7.23 6.26
CA ALA A 51 -3.66 8.53 6.33
C ALA A 51 -4.37 9.49 5.36
N TYR A 52 -5.16 10.41 5.89
CA TYR A 52 -5.96 11.34 5.08
C TYR A 52 -5.62 12.80 5.40
N GLY A 53 -6.03 13.70 4.51
CA GLY A 53 -5.84 15.13 4.68
C GLY A 53 -5.71 15.86 3.34
N PRO A 54 -5.63 17.19 3.34
CA PRO A 54 -5.58 18.02 2.13
C PRO A 54 -4.42 17.64 1.20
N ALA A 55 -4.59 17.87 -0.09
CA ALA A 55 -3.52 17.69 -1.08
C ALA A 55 -2.32 18.60 -0.76
N GLY A 56 -1.11 18.14 -1.05
CA GLY A 56 0.13 18.90 -0.85
C GLY A 56 0.72 18.85 0.57
N TYR A 57 0.07 18.23 1.53
CA TYR A 57 0.58 18.11 2.92
C TYR A 57 1.60 16.98 3.13
N GLY A 58 2.13 16.40 2.06
CA GLY A 58 3.22 15.44 2.14
C GLY A 58 2.85 14.05 2.69
N LYS A 59 1.57 13.67 2.68
CA LYS A 59 1.09 12.37 3.20
C LYS A 59 1.82 11.19 2.58
N THR A 60 1.88 11.14 1.27
CA THR A 60 2.56 10.05 0.54
C THR A 60 4.04 9.98 0.91
N MET A 61 4.70 11.13 1.05
CA MET A 61 6.09 11.20 1.48
C MET A 61 6.26 10.70 2.92
N ALA A 62 5.38 11.12 3.83
CA ALA A 62 5.41 10.69 5.23
C ALA A 62 5.20 9.17 5.36
N VAL A 63 4.20 8.62 4.65
CA VAL A 63 3.92 7.18 4.60
C VAL A 63 5.10 6.42 4.01
N ASN A 64 5.66 6.86 2.87
CA ASN A 64 6.79 6.21 2.23
C ASN A 64 8.04 6.23 3.12
N SER A 65 8.34 7.37 3.74
CA SER A 65 9.49 7.51 4.64
C SER A 65 9.38 6.59 5.85
N ALA A 66 8.19 6.54 6.48
CA ALA A 66 7.94 5.66 7.60
C ALA A 66 8.09 4.17 7.22
N LEU A 67 7.49 3.75 6.11
CA LEU A 67 7.53 2.36 5.67
C LEU A 67 8.92 1.91 5.23
N ARG A 68 9.73 2.79 4.62
CA ARG A 68 11.14 2.49 4.34
C ARG A 68 11.95 2.24 5.60
N ALA A 69 11.67 2.98 6.66
CA ALA A 69 12.36 2.82 7.94
C ALA A 69 11.90 1.58 8.70
N LEU A 70 10.60 1.26 8.66
CA LEU A 70 9.98 0.23 9.51
C LEU A 70 9.83 -1.14 8.83
N ALA A 71 9.56 -1.17 7.52
CA ALA A 71 9.19 -2.39 6.82
C ALA A 71 9.64 -2.43 5.35
N PRO A 72 10.91 -2.15 5.01
CA PRO A 72 11.36 -1.94 3.63
C PRO A 72 11.19 -3.19 2.75
N ASP A 73 11.39 -4.38 3.31
CA ASP A 73 11.41 -5.62 2.55
C ASP A 73 10.04 -6.31 2.39
N ILE A 74 9.07 -5.90 3.19
CA ILE A 74 7.74 -6.52 3.27
C ILE A 74 6.61 -5.58 2.85
N THR A 75 6.95 -4.38 2.36
CA THR A 75 5.97 -3.38 1.91
C THR A 75 5.74 -3.50 0.41
N TYR A 76 4.48 -3.56 0.02
CA TYR A 76 4.01 -3.63 -1.37
C TYR A 76 3.01 -2.52 -1.64
N ARG A 77 3.27 -1.72 -2.67
CA ARG A 77 2.42 -0.61 -3.06
C ARG A 77 1.52 -1.00 -4.22
N LEU A 78 0.24 -0.66 -4.11
CA LEU A 78 -0.72 -0.77 -5.18
C LEU A 78 -0.95 0.61 -5.81
N GLU A 79 -0.79 0.69 -7.11
CA GLU A 79 -1.22 1.83 -7.92
C GLU A 79 -2.60 1.49 -8.51
N LEU A 80 -3.62 2.17 -8.01
CA LEU A 80 -4.99 1.98 -8.48
C LEU A 80 -5.44 3.19 -9.30
N ARG A 81 -6.22 2.91 -10.33
CA ARG A 81 -6.87 3.96 -11.12
C ARG A 81 -8.03 4.57 -10.34
N SER A 82 -8.48 5.75 -10.76
CA SER A 82 -9.68 6.37 -10.19
C SER A 82 -10.89 5.42 -10.27
N GLY A 83 -11.60 5.25 -9.14
CA GLY A 83 -12.76 4.39 -9.03
C GLY A 83 -12.47 2.89 -9.17
N PRO A 84 -11.47 2.33 -8.46
CA PRO A 84 -11.09 0.94 -8.62
C PRO A 84 -12.22 0.00 -8.18
N THR A 85 -12.49 -0.99 -9.02
CA THR A 85 -13.39 -2.10 -8.68
C THR A 85 -12.64 -3.19 -7.90
N PRO A 86 -13.33 -4.13 -7.23
CA PRO A 86 -12.69 -5.30 -6.65
C PRO A 86 -11.83 -6.10 -7.65
N ARG A 87 -12.20 -6.09 -8.93
CA ARG A 87 -11.38 -6.69 -9.99
C ARG A 87 -10.06 -5.96 -10.17
N ASP A 88 -10.08 -4.64 -10.18
CA ASP A 88 -8.87 -3.82 -10.33
C ASP A 88 -7.93 -4.01 -9.12
N ILE A 89 -8.50 -4.13 -7.91
CA ILE A 89 -7.74 -4.40 -6.69
C ILE A 89 -7.06 -5.78 -6.76
N ARG A 90 -7.77 -6.84 -7.19
CA ARG A 90 -7.18 -8.17 -7.42
C ARG A 90 -5.99 -8.12 -8.37
N HIS A 91 -6.17 -7.48 -9.52
CA HIS A 91 -5.10 -7.34 -10.50
C HIS A 91 -3.95 -6.47 -9.98
N GLY A 92 -4.24 -5.41 -9.23
CA GLY A 92 -3.24 -4.59 -8.55
C GLY A 92 -2.40 -5.40 -7.56
N LEU A 93 -3.05 -6.21 -6.72
CA LEU A 93 -2.37 -7.13 -5.79
C LEU A 93 -1.54 -8.18 -6.52
N PHE A 94 -2.08 -8.80 -7.57
CA PHE A 94 -1.35 -9.80 -8.37
C PHE A 94 -0.04 -9.23 -8.91
N LYS A 95 -0.07 -8.01 -9.44
CA LYS A 95 1.10 -7.31 -9.95
C LYS A 95 2.05 -6.89 -8.82
N ALA A 96 1.52 -6.28 -7.77
CA ALA A 96 2.32 -5.79 -6.65
C ALA A 96 3.07 -6.93 -5.95
N LEU A 97 2.43 -8.07 -5.79
CA LEU A 97 3.02 -9.29 -5.22
C LEU A 97 3.89 -10.06 -6.21
N ARG A 98 3.97 -9.62 -7.47
CA ARG A 98 4.75 -10.25 -8.56
C ARG A 98 4.45 -11.74 -8.72
N LEU A 99 3.17 -12.08 -8.69
CA LEU A 99 2.77 -13.47 -8.80
C LEU A 99 3.05 -14.00 -10.23
N PRO A 100 3.57 -15.22 -10.34
CA PRO A 100 3.89 -15.80 -11.64
C PRO A 100 2.64 -16.21 -12.41
N GLY A 101 2.77 -16.29 -13.74
CA GLY A 101 1.72 -16.78 -14.62
C GLY A 101 0.64 -15.74 -14.93
N GLU A 102 -0.51 -16.22 -15.34
CA GLU A 102 -1.68 -15.39 -15.64
C GLU A 102 -2.63 -15.33 -14.46
N PRO A 103 -3.26 -14.14 -14.21
CA PRO A 103 -4.22 -14.01 -13.14
C PRO A 103 -5.48 -14.86 -13.41
N PRO A 104 -6.05 -15.51 -12.39
CA PRO A 104 -7.26 -16.29 -12.52
C PRO A 104 -8.41 -15.47 -13.09
N LYS A 105 -9.21 -16.08 -13.98
CA LYS A 105 -10.37 -15.42 -14.59
C LYS A 105 -11.58 -15.37 -13.66
N ARG A 106 -11.74 -16.39 -12.80
CA ARG A 106 -12.85 -16.49 -11.85
C ARG A 106 -12.53 -15.78 -10.55
N PRO A 107 -13.39 -14.88 -10.06
CA PRO A 107 -13.16 -14.15 -8.82
C PRO A 107 -12.85 -15.05 -7.62
N ILE A 108 -13.55 -16.16 -7.47
CA ILE A 108 -13.37 -17.10 -6.35
C ILE A 108 -11.98 -17.72 -6.36
N GLU A 109 -11.49 -18.13 -7.53
CA GLU A 109 -10.15 -18.71 -7.70
C GLU A 109 -9.07 -17.64 -7.44
N PHE A 110 -9.32 -16.40 -7.87
CA PHE A 110 -8.42 -15.29 -7.66
C PHE A 110 -8.33 -14.91 -6.18
N ASP A 111 -9.46 -14.86 -5.47
CA ASP A 111 -9.48 -14.57 -4.04
C ASP A 111 -8.76 -15.68 -3.25
N ALA A 112 -8.96 -16.94 -3.61
CA ALA A 112 -8.26 -18.06 -3.00
C ALA A 112 -6.74 -17.97 -3.21
N LEU A 113 -6.29 -17.64 -4.43
CA LEU A 113 -4.87 -17.43 -4.73
C LEU A 113 -4.28 -16.31 -3.86
N LEU A 114 -4.93 -15.14 -3.85
CA LEU A 114 -4.45 -14.00 -3.08
C LEU A 114 -4.38 -14.32 -1.57
N LYS A 115 -5.41 -14.95 -1.01
CA LYS A 115 -5.44 -15.36 0.40
C LYS A 115 -4.31 -16.33 0.73
N ASN A 116 -4.08 -17.32 -0.11
CA ASN A 116 -2.98 -18.28 0.09
C ASN A 116 -1.63 -17.57 0.11
N VAL A 117 -1.37 -16.69 -0.86
CA VAL A 117 -0.12 -15.93 -0.92
C VAL A 117 0.03 -14.99 0.28
N LEU A 118 -1.06 -14.32 0.69
CA LEU A 118 -1.04 -13.40 1.82
C LEU A 118 -0.97 -14.12 3.19
N ALA A 119 -1.17 -15.44 3.21
CA ALA A 119 -0.99 -16.27 4.39
C ALA A 119 0.45 -16.79 4.59
N GLU A 120 1.29 -16.75 3.54
CA GLU A 120 2.64 -17.32 3.60
C GLU A 120 3.60 -16.56 4.50
N GLN A 121 3.46 -15.23 4.54
CA GLN A 121 4.30 -14.35 5.35
C GLN A 121 3.62 -13.01 5.57
N PHE A 122 3.97 -12.34 6.66
CA PHE A 122 3.48 -10.99 6.95
C PHE A 122 3.88 -9.99 5.85
N ARG A 123 2.92 -9.16 5.43
CA ARG A 123 3.11 -8.11 4.42
C ARG A 123 2.40 -6.83 4.80
N VAL A 124 3.00 -5.71 4.45
CA VAL A 124 2.38 -4.39 4.54
C VAL A 124 1.94 -3.97 3.14
N LEU A 125 0.65 -3.75 2.97
CA LEU A 125 0.05 -3.35 1.70
C LEU A 125 -0.28 -1.86 1.75
N VAL A 126 0.16 -1.11 0.76
CA VAL A 126 -0.10 0.34 0.67
C VAL A 126 -0.98 0.62 -0.54
N CYS A 127 -2.10 1.29 -0.29
CA CYS A 127 -3.01 1.75 -1.31
C CYS A 127 -3.01 3.29 -1.32
N ASP A 128 -2.38 3.88 -2.33
CA ASP A 128 -2.39 5.33 -2.51
C ASP A 128 -3.66 5.79 -3.24
N GLU A 129 -3.98 7.09 -3.15
CA GLU A 129 -5.17 7.70 -3.75
C GLU A 129 -6.49 7.02 -3.32
N ALA A 130 -6.54 6.54 -2.08
CA ALA A 130 -7.65 5.76 -1.55
C ALA A 130 -8.99 6.53 -1.51
N GLN A 131 -8.99 7.88 -1.62
CA GLN A 131 -10.21 8.67 -1.75
C GLN A 131 -11.04 8.33 -2.99
N TRP A 132 -10.44 7.70 -4.00
CA TRP A 132 -11.14 7.25 -5.20
C TRP A 132 -11.75 5.86 -5.07
N MET A 133 -11.50 5.18 -3.95
CA MET A 133 -11.99 3.83 -3.72
C MET A 133 -13.48 3.84 -3.38
N SER A 134 -14.25 2.97 -4.02
CA SER A 134 -15.65 2.78 -3.69
C SER A 134 -15.83 1.98 -2.39
N ARG A 135 -17.04 2.03 -1.81
CA ARG A 135 -17.39 1.20 -0.66
C ARG A 135 -17.12 -0.29 -0.92
N THR A 136 -17.45 -0.79 -2.09
CA THR A 136 -17.19 -2.18 -2.48
C THR A 136 -15.70 -2.50 -2.54
N GLY A 137 -14.86 -1.52 -2.88
CA GLY A 137 -13.40 -1.65 -2.83
C GLY A 137 -12.90 -1.80 -1.39
N PHE A 138 -13.36 -0.97 -0.47
CA PHE A 138 -13.02 -1.08 0.95
C PHE A 138 -13.53 -2.38 1.59
N GLU A 139 -14.74 -2.82 1.24
CA GLU A 139 -15.28 -4.11 1.71
C GLU A 139 -14.46 -5.29 1.19
N PHE A 140 -13.91 -5.20 -0.02
CA PHE A 140 -13.00 -6.22 -0.54
C PHE A 140 -11.68 -6.27 0.26
N TRP A 141 -11.10 -5.11 0.60
CA TRP A 141 -9.92 -5.04 1.46
C TRP A 141 -10.18 -5.61 2.85
N ARG A 142 -11.32 -5.25 3.43
CA ARG A 142 -11.76 -5.80 4.71
C ARG A 142 -11.91 -7.32 4.64
N HIS A 143 -12.50 -7.85 3.57
CA HIS A 143 -12.64 -9.28 3.38
C HIS A 143 -11.28 -10.02 3.31
N LEU A 144 -10.27 -9.42 2.71
CA LEU A 144 -8.91 -9.98 2.71
C LEU A 144 -8.27 -9.90 4.10
N TRP A 145 -8.46 -8.79 4.80
CA TRP A 145 -7.86 -8.56 6.11
C TRP A 145 -8.54 -9.37 7.23
N ASP A 146 -9.87 -9.51 7.20
CA ASP A 146 -10.64 -10.29 8.18
C ASP A 146 -10.43 -11.81 8.05
N ASP A 147 -9.78 -12.27 6.99
CA ASP A 147 -9.49 -13.70 6.83
C ASP A 147 -8.44 -14.14 7.85
N ARG A 148 -8.78 -15.14 8.66
CA ARG A 148 -7.94 -15.63 9.76
C ARG A 148 -6.58 -16.17 9.33
N HIS A 149 -6.39 -16.48 8.06
CA HIS A 149 -5.16 -17.06 7.54
C HIS A 149 -4.25 -16.01 6.92
N THR A 150 -4.78 -14.87 6.48
CA THR A 150 -3.97 -13.79 5.92
C THR A 150 -3.19 -13.08 7.01
N ASP A 151 -1.95 -12.73 6.70
CA ASP A 151 -1.06 -12.02 7.61
C ASP A 151 -0.63 -10.70 6.97
N ILE A 152 -1.47 -9.66 7.16
CA ILE A 152 -1.29 -8.37 6.50
C ILE A 152 -1.59 -7.19 7.42
N ALA A 153 -0.89 -6.08 7.17
CA ALA A 153 -1.31 -4.74 7.57
C ALA A 153 -1.63 -3.92 6.32
N VAL A 154 -2.57 -2.99 6.39
CA VAL A 154 -2.98 -2.18 5.24
C VAL A 154 -2.94 -0.70 5.57
N VAL A 155 -2.22 0.06 4.75
CA VAL A 155 -2.13 1.52 4.86
C VAL A 155 -2.79 2.15 3.63
N PHE A 156 -3.88 2.86 3.87
CA PHE A 156 -4.51 3.71 2.85
C PHE A 156 -3.97 5.12 2.98
N ALA A 157 -3.57 5.72 1.87
CA ALA A 157 -3.22 7.13 1.80
C ALA A 157 -4.18 7.84 0.83
N GLY A 158 -4.74 8.97 1.25
CA GLY A 158 -5.76 9.62 0.43
C GLY A 158 -6.04 11.07 0.78
N GLY A 159 -6.89 11.70 -0.01
CA GLY A 159 -7.40 13.05 0.22
C GLY A 159 -8.47 13.10 1.32
N ASP A 160 -9.05 14.30 1.51
CA ASP A 160 -10.01 14.58 2.59
C ASP A 160 -11.29 13.73 2.56
N ASN A 161 -11.58 13.09 1.44
CA ASN A 161 -12.76 12.22 1.28
C ASN A 161 -12.44 10.72 1.45
N CYS A 162 -11.28 10.41 2.02
CA CYS A 162 -10.87 9.03 2.27
C CYS A 162 -11.58 8.42 3.49
#